data_0175cc852c42865610f98247cf121805
#
_entry.id   0175cc852c42865610f98247cf121805
#
_cell.length_a   1.000
_cell.length_b   1.000
_cell.length_c   1.000
_cell.angle_alpha   90.00
_cell.angle_beta   90.00
_cell.angle_gamma   90.00
#
_symmetry.space_group_name_H-M   'P 1'
#
loop_
_entity.id
_entity.type
_entity.pdbx_description
1 polymer ?
#
loop_
_entity_poly.entity_id
_entity_poly.type
_entity_poly.pdbx_seq_one_letter_code
_entity_poly.pdbx_strand_id
1 'polypeptide(L)'
;MNKIPMTSRGYAKLQEELKQLVNTDRPNIIAAISEARSHGDLSENAEYQYAKEQQSLIEGKISDLESVISHAEVIDVKSISGKEIKFGATVEIEDEKGSVSCYQIVGEHESDIENKKLSINSPLARGLIGKIKDDDVEINSPKGIKTYTIISVKYI
;
A
#
# COMPACT_ATOMS: atom_id res chain seq x y z
N MET A 1 -8.09 -19.20 1.00
CA MET A 1 -7.59 -17.88 1.37
C MET A 1 -7.67 -16.93 0.21
N ASN A 2 -8.01 -15.69 0.50
CA ASN A 2 -8.20 -14.68 -0.55
C ASN A 2 -6.86 -14.21 -1.11
N LYS A 3 -6.79 -14.13 -2.43
CA LYS A 3 -5.64 -13.54 -3.10
C LYS A 3 -5.68 -12.01 -2.95
N ILE A 4 -4.51 -11.42 -2.82
CA ILE A 4 -4.35 -9.97 -2.67
C ILE A 4 -3.84 -9.41 -3.99
N PRO A 5 -4.66 -8.64 -4.74
CA PRO A 5 -4.18 -8.08 -6.01
C PRO A 5 -3.12 -7.01 -5.77
N MET A 6 -2.07 -7.04 -6.57
CA MET A 6 -0.97 -6.08 -6.50
C MET A 6 -0.45 -5.77 -7.89
N THR A 7 0.03 -4.55 -8.07
CA THR A 7 0.80 -4.23 -9.28
C THR A 7 2.19 -4.87 -9.16
N SER A 8 2.85 -5.08 -10.30
CA SER A 8 4.22 -5.61 -10.30
C SER A 8 5.18 -4.71 -9.52
N ARG A 9 5.00 -3.41 -9.64
CA ARG A 9 5.82 -2.41 -8.93
C ARG A 9 5.61 -2.50 -7.41
N GLY A 10 4.36 -2.60 -6.97
CA GLY A 10 4.02 -2.71 -5.56
C GLY A 10 4.55 -4.00 -4.95
N TYR A 11 4.44 -5.10 -5.67
CA TYR A 11 4.98 -6.39 -5.24
C TYR A 11 6.50 -6.33 -5.06
N ALA A 12 7.20 -5.76 -6.04
CA ALA A 12 8.66 -5.60 -5.96
C ALA A 12 9.07 -4.73 -4.78
N LYS A 13 8.31 -3.68 -4.50
CA LYS A 13 8.57 -2.79 -3.36
C LYS A 13 8.42 -3.51 -2.03
N LEU A 14 7.38 -4.34 -1.89
CA LEU A 14 7.17 -5.13 -0.67
C LEU A 14 8.28 -6.18 -0.48
N GLN A 15 8.73 -6.81 -1.55
CA GLN A 15 9.84 -7.75 -1.49
C GLN A 15 11.14 -7.07 -1.05
N GLU A 16 11.40 -5.86 -1.55
CA GLU A 16 12.58 -5.08 -1.15
C GLU A 16 12.50 -4.66 0.31
N GLU A 17 11.32 -4.26 0.78
CA GLU A 17 11.09 -3.92 2.17
C GLU A 17 11.32 -5.12 3.10
N LEU A 18 10.81 -6.29 2.72
CA LEU A 18 11.06 -7.52 3.46
C LEU A 18 12.54 -7.86 3.54
N LYS A 19 13.24 -7.73 2.42
CA LYS A 19 14.67 -7.97 2.34
C LYS A 19 15.45 -7.06 3.29
N GLN A 20 15.07 -5.78 3.34
CA GLN A 20 15.67 -4.80 4.24
C GLN A 20 15.47 -5.19 5.72
N LEU A 21 14.26 -5.61 6.06
CA LEU A 21 13.95 -6.04 7.43
C LEU A 21 14.75 -7.27 7.83
N VAL A 22 14.80 -8.27 6.98
CA VAL A 22 15.47 -9.56 7.27
C VAL A 22 16.99 -9.42 7.25
N ASN A 23 17.55 -8.71 6.29
CA ASN A 23 19.01 -8.68 6.07
C ASN A 23 19.71 -7.52 6.75
N THR A 24 19.00 -6.47 7.13
CA THR A 24 19.58 -5.27 7.76
C THR A 24 19.01 -5.01 9.14
N ASP A 25 17.70 -4.81 9.25
CA ASP A 25 17.08 -4.39 10.51
C ASP A 25 17.16 -5.50 11.58
N ARG A 26 16.86 -6.74 11.20
CA ARG A 26 16.93 -7.86 12.13
C ARG A 26 18.34 -8.09 12.69
N PRO A 27 19.41 -8.20 11.86
CA PRO A 27 20.75 -8.33 12.40
C PRO A 27 21.19 -7.15 13.27
N ASN A 28 20.81 -5.95 12.90
CA ASN A 28 21.14 -4.73 13.65
C ASN A 28 20.50 -4.74 15.04
N ILE A 29 19.23 -5.13 15.14
CA ILE A 29 18.57 -5.17 16.45
C ILE A 29 19.09 -6.33 17.32
N ILE A 30 19.46 -7.45 16.72
CA ILE A 30 20.09 -8.56 17.44
C ILE A 30 21.42 -8.09 18.06
N ALA A 31 22.22 -7.35 17.28
CA ALA A 31 23.48 -6.78 17.78
C ALA A 31 23.24 -5.78 18.90
N ALA A 32 22.21 -4.92 18.76
CA ALA A 32 21.85 -3.94 19.79
C ALA A 32 21.42 -4.59 21.09
N ILE A 33 20.68 -5.71 21.02
CA ILE A 33 20.28 -6.48 22.20
C ILE A 33 21.50 -7.06 22.89
N SER A 34 22.41 -7.66 22.13
CA SER A 34 23.66 -8.22 22.66
C SER A 34 24.50 -7.16 23.37
N GLU A 35 24.63 -6.00 22.77
CA GLU A 35 25.36 -4.88 23.38
C GLU A 35 24.68 -4.41 24.68
N ALA A 36 23.37 -4.21 24.64
CA ALA A 36 22.60 -3.78 25.82
C ALA A 36 22.71 -4.77 26.98
N ARG A 37 22.74 -6.08 26.70
CA ARG A 37 22.91 -7.12 27.73
C ARG A 37 24.27 -6.99 28.44
N SER A 38 25.28 -6.50 27.75
CA SER A 38 26.60 -6.33 28.33
C SER A 38 26.69 -5.20 29.37
N HIS A 39 25.67 -4.32 29.43
CA HIS A 39 25.63 -3.16 30.31
C HIS A 39 25.06 -3.44 31.70
N GLY A 40 24.68 -4.67 32.03
CA GLY A 40 24.30 -5.07 33.38
C GLY A 40 22.93 -5.71 33.54
N ASP A 41 22.22 -5.38 34.63
CA ASP A 41 20.96 -6.01 35.00
C ASP A 41 19.87 -5.77 33.96
N LEU A 42 19.32 -6.87 33.41
CA LEU A 42 18.32 -6.86 32.35
C LEU A 42 16.97 -6.28 32.81
N SER A 43 16.63 -6.47 34.08
CA SER A 43 15.32 -6.02 34.59
C SER A 43 15.20 -4.51 34.73
N GLU A 44 16.33 -3.79 34.86
CA GLU A 44 16.40 -2.33 35.01
C GLU A 44 17.10 -1.67 33.85
N ASN A 45 17.49 -2.44 32.82
CA ASN A 45 18.22 -1.94 31.67
C ASN A 45 17.26 -1.41 30.62
N ALA A 46 17.09 -0.08 30.57
CA ALA A 46 16.20 0.60 29.63
C ALA A 46 16.60 0.37 28.18
N GLU A 47 17.88 0.31 27.88
CA GLU A 47 18.38 0.04 26.53
C GLU A 47 17.99 -1.36 26.06
N TYR A 48 18.11 -2.34 26.95
CA TYR A 48 17.71 -3.72 26.67
C TYR A 48 16.21 -3.82 26.42
N GLN A 49 15.39 -3.20 27.27
CA GLN A 49 13.93 -3.22 27.14
C GLN A 49 13.49 -2.58 25.82
N TYR A 50 14.08 -1.43 25.47
CA TYR A 50 13.81 -0.74 24.23
C TYR A 50 14.16 -1.62 23.01
N ALA A 51 15.37 -2.20 23.02
CA ALA A 51 15.83 -3.06 21.94
C ALA A 51 14.92 -4.30 21.75
N LYS A 52 14.43 -4.88 22.84
CA LYS A 52 13.50 -6.02 22.78
C LYS A 52 12.16 -5.61 22.19
N GLU A 53 11.65 -4.41 22.52
CA GLU A 53 10.43 -3.87 21.92
C GLU A 53 10.61 -3.68 20.41
N GLN A 54 11.73 -3.11 19.99
CA GLN A 54 12.04 -2.91 18.58
C GLN A 54 12.15 -4.24 17.84
N GLN A 55 12.74 -5.24 18.44
CA GLN A 55 12.81 -6.59 17.88
C GLN A 55 11.41 -7.15 17.62
N SER A 56 10.51 -7.02 18.59
CA SER A 56 9.13 -7.48 18.43
C SER A 56 8.43 -6.79 17.27
N LEU A 57 8.61 -5.49 17.12
CA LEU A 57 8.02 -4.72 16.02
C LEU A 57 8.58 -5.17 14.67
N ILE A 58 9.89 -5.41 14.59
CA ILE A 58 10.54 -5.87 13.36
C ILE A 58 10.03 -7.26 12.98
N GLU A 59 9.96 -8.18 13.93
CA GLU A 59 9.47 -9.53 13.67
C GLU A 59 8.01 -9.55 13.27
N GLY A 60 7.19 -8.68 13.87
CA GLY A 60 5.79 -8.48 13.47
C GLY A 60 5.65 -8.00 12.05
N LYS A 61 6.46 -7.02 11.65
CA LYS A 61 6.46 -6.50 10.26
C LYS A 61 6.89 -7.57 9.26
N ILE A 62 7.90 -8.35 9.59
CA ILE A 62 8.37 -9.46 8.74
C ILE A 62 7.24 -10.46 8.53
N SER A 63 6.59 -10.87 9.60
CA SER A 63 5.49 -11.83 9.54
C SER A 63 4.34 -11.31 8.67
N ASP A 64 3.96 -10.04 8.85
CA ASP A 64 2.89 -9.42 8.07
C ASP A 64 3.24 -9.36 6.58
N LEU A 65 4.47 -8.92 6.26
CA LEU A 65 4.91 -8.83 4.86
C LEU A 65 5.02 -10.20 4.20
N GLU A 66 5.52 -11.21 4.92
CA GLU A 66 5.57 -12.57 4.40
C GLU A 66 4.18 -13.09 4.07
N SER A 67 3.20 -12.82 4.94
CA SER A 67 1.81 -13.22 4.71
C SER A 67 1.24 -12.53 3.48
N VAL A 68 1.41 -11.21 3.37
CA VAL A 68 0.90 -10.45 2.23
C VAL A 68 1.54 -10.93 0.92
N ILE A 69 2.85 -11.11 0.90
CA ILE A 69 3.59 -11.56 -0.28
C ILE A 69 3.13 -12.97 -0.69
N SER A 70 2.92 -13.86 0.27
CA SER A 70 2.48 -15.24 -0.02
C SER A 70 1.07 -15.32 -0.63
N HIS A 71 0.23 -14.32 -0.38
CA HIS A 71 -1.13 -14.26 -0.91
C HIS A 71 -1.25 -13.31 -2.10
N ALA A 72 -0.15 -12.72 -2.56
CA ALA A 72 -0.17 -11.74 -3.63
C ALA A 72 -0.56 -12.36 -4.95
N GLU A 73 -1.47 -11.69 -5.66
CA GLU A 73 -1.77 -11.94 -7.06
C GLU A 73 -1.20 -10.76 -7.85
N VAL A 74 -0.06 -10.98 -8.50
CA VAL A 74 0.65 -9.91 -9.22
C VAL A 74 0.00 -9.69 -10.58
N ILE A 75 -0.40 -8.45 -10.83
CA ILE A 75 -1.07 -8.05 -12.06
C ILE A 75 -0.15 -7.12 -12.85
N ASP A 76 0.14 -7.49 -14.09
CA ASP A 76 0.89 -6.65 -15.01
C ASP A 76 -0.06 -5.61 -15.61
N VAL A 77 0.02 -4.39 -15.09
CA VAL A 77 -0.85 -3.28 -15.49
C VAL A 77 -0.74 -2.97 -16.99
N LYS A 78 0.46 -3.10 -17.55
CA LYS A 78 0.69 -2.81 -18.97
C LYS A 78 0.04 -3.82 -19.92
N SER A 79 -0.32 -5.00 -19.42
CA SER A 79 -1.01 -6.01 -20.21
C SER A 79 -2.53 -5.82 -20.23
N ILE A 80 -3.06 -4.95 -19.38
CA ILE A 80 -4.48 -4.68 -19.30
C ILE A 80 -4.86 -3.70 -20.40
N SER A 81 -5.97 -4.00 -21.07
CA SER A 81 -6.53 -3.13 -22.10
C SER A 81 -8.03 -2.99 -21.89
N GLY A 82 -8.62 -1.99 -22.54
CA GLY A 82 -10.04 -1.74 -22.46
C GLY A 82 -10.38 -0.32 -22.01
N LYS A 83 -11.65 0.02 -22.12
CA LYS A 83 -12.14 1.37 -21.81
C LYS A 83 -12.63 1.51 -20.38
N GLU A 84 -12.99 0.39 -19.75
CA GLU A 84 -13.49 0.38 -18.38
C GLU A 84 -12.36 0.50 -17.37
N ILE A 85 -12.65 1.17 -16.27
CA ILE A 85 -11.71 1.28 -15.15
C ILE A 85 -11.68 -0.06 -14.42
N LYS A 86 -10.48 -0.63 -14.32
CA LYS A 86 -10.19 -1.88 -13.61
C LYS A 86 -9.02 -1.65 -12.68
N PHE A 87 -8.69 -2.67 -11.89
CA PHE A 87 -7.48 -2.65 -11.07
C PHE A 87 -6.26 -2.23 -11.92
N GLY A 88 -5.44 -1.34 -11.38
CA GLY A 88 -4.23 -0.86 -12.05
C GLY A 88 -4.44 0.34 -12.95
N ALA A 89 -5.68 0.74 -13.22
CA ALA A 89 -5.98 1.88 -14.07
C ALA A 89 -5.48 3.19 -13.46
N THR A 90 -4.89 4.04 -14.29
CA THR A 90 -4.58 5.42 -13.96
C THR A 90 -5.69 6.30 -14.49
N VAL A 91 -6.44 6.92 -13.58
CA VAL A 91 -7.67 7.64 -13.87
C VAL A 91 -7.51 9.12 -13.55
N GLU A 92 -7.85 9.97 -14.52
CA GLU A 92 -7.92 11.40 -14.32
C GLU A 92 -9.38 11.78 -14.12
N ILE A 93 -9.68 12.47 -13.02
CA ILE A 93 -11.05 12.86 -12.66
C ILE A 93 -11.12 14.36 -12.39
N GLU A 94 -12.28 14.96 -12.64
CA GLU A 94 -12.56 16.36 -12.40
C GLU A 94 -13.73 16.49 -11.43
N ASP A 95 -13.59 17.31 -10.40
CA ASP A 95 -14.66 17.55 -9.43
C ASP A 95 -15.63 18.64 -9.93
N GLU A 96 -16.67 18.92 -9.15
CA GLU A 96 -17.68 19.92 -9.49
C GLU A 96 -17.13 21.33 -9.63
N LYS A 97 -15.97 21.59 -9.02
CA LYS A 97 -15.32 22.90 -9.05
C LYS A 97 -14.32 23.04 -10.18
N GLY A 98 -14.17 22.00 -10.99
CA GLY A 98 -13.22 21.98 -12.11
C GLY A 98 -11.80 21.57 -11.70
N SER A 99 -11.57 21.14 -10.48
CA SER A 99 -10.27 20.64 -10.03
C SER A 99 -10.02 19.25 -10.57
N VAL A 100 -8.87 19.04 -11.19
CA VAL A 100 -8.47 17.77 -11.79
C VAL A 100 -7.50 17.03 -10.86
N SER A 101 -7.74 15.74 -10.66
CA SER A 101 -6.86 14.85 -9.90
C SER A 101 -6.60 13.59 -10.70
N CYS A 102 -5.43 13.00 -10.50
CA CYS A 102 -5.04 11.77 -11.19
C CYS A 102 -4.62 10.74 -10.15
N TYR A 103 -5.21 9.53 -10.23
CA TYR A 103 -4.92 8.45 -9.30
C TYR A 103 -4.73 7.14 -10.06
N GLN A 104 -3.84 6.30 -9.55
CA GLN A 104 -3.75 4.91 -9.99
C GLN A 104 -4.44 4.02 -8.95
N ILE A 105 -5.31 3.14 -9.40
CA ILE A 105 -5.98 2.17 -8.53
C ILE A 105 -5.05 0.99 -8.30
N VAL A 106 -4.66 0.79 -7.04
CA VAL A 106 -3.67 -0.21 -6.64
C VAL A 106 -4.22 -1.09 -5.53
N GLY A 107 -3.43 -2.08 -5.11
CA GLY A 107 -3.79 -2.93 -3.98
C GLY A 107 -3.77 -2.18 -2.66
N GLU A 108 -4.48 -2.71 -1.69
CA GLU A 108 -4.60 -2.12 -0.35
C GLU A 108 -3.24 -1.83 0.28
N HIS A 109 -2.29 -2.75 0.13
CA HIS A 109 -0.96 -2.62 0.74
C HIS A 109 0.00 -1.72 -0.03
N GLU A 110 -0.39 -1.28 -1.24
CA GLU A 110 0.38 -0.36 -2.07
C GLU A 110 -0.14 1.06 -1.99
N SER A 111 -1.29 1.28 -1.35
CA SER A 111 -1.95 2.58 -1.36
C SER A 111 -1.10 3.67 -0.71
N ASP A 112 -1.07 4.82 -1.33
CA ASP A 112 -0.34 5.99 -0.86
C ASP A 112 -0.93 7.21 -1.54
N ILE A 113 -1.85 7.87 -0.86
CA ILE A 113 -2.60 8.98 -1.45
C ILE A 113 -1.71 10.16 -1.81
N GLU A 114 -0.62 10.37 -1.07
CA GLU A 114 0.34 11.43 -1.37
C GLU A 114 1.03 11.21 -2.71
N ASN A 115 1.28 9.96 -3.07
CA ASN A 115 1.86 9.56 -4.34
C ASN A 115 0.80 9.15 -5.38
N LYS A 116 -0.46 9.55 -5.14
CA LYS A 116 -1.57 9.32 -6.06
C LYS A 116 -1.87 7.84 -6.30
N LYS A 117 -1.64 7.01 -5.29
CA LYS A 117 -1.97 5.57 -5.30
C LYS A 117 -3.22 5.35 -4.45
N LEU A 118 -4.31 5.01 -5.11
CA LEU A 118 -5.63 4.86 -4.48
C LEU A 118 -5.94 3.39 -4.25
N SER A 119 -6.25 3.03 -3.01
CA SER A 119 -6.61 1.64 -2.70
C SER A 119 -7.86 1.20 -3.45
N ILE A 120 -7.83 0.00 -4.02
CA ILE A 120 -8.99 -0.61 -4.67
C ILE A 120 -10.19 -0.72 -3.72
N ASN A 121 -9.95 -0.78 -2.42
CA ASN A 121 -10.99 -0.88 -1.40
C ASN A 121 -11.55 0.48 -0.96
N SER A 122 -10.96 1.59 -1.42
CA SER A 122 -11.44 2.93 -1.06
C SER A 122 -12.81 3.21 -1.69
N PRO A 123 -13.64 4.05 -1.05
CA PRO A 123 -14.94 4.43 -1.63
C PRO A 123 -14.82 5.03 -3.03
N LEU A 124 -13.82 5.88 -3.26
CA LEU A 124 -13.60 6.49 -4.57
C LEU A 124 -13.26 5.43 -5.62
N ALA A 125 -12.34 4.52 -5.32
CA ALA A 125 -11.98 3.45 -6.26
C ALA A 125 -13.18 2.56 -6.58
N ARG A 126 -13.98 2.20 -5.57
CA ARG A 126 -15.16 1.37 -5.76
C ARG A 126 -16.20 2.05 -6.66
N GLY A 127 -16.33 3.37 -6.55
CA GLY A 127 -17.22 4.14 -7.40
C GLY A 127 -16.73 4.27 -8.84
N LEU A 128 -15.41 4.26 -9.04
CA LEU A 128 -14.81 4.40 -10.36
C LEU A 128 -14.75 3.10 -11.15
N ILE A 129 -14.60 1.96 -10.49
CA ILE A 129 -14.44 0.67 -11.16
C ILE A 129 -15.67 0.35 -12.02
N GLY A 130 -15.43 -0.06 -13.26
CA GLY A 130 -16.47 -0.37 -14.24
C GLY A 130 -16.95 0.83 -15.05
N LYS A 131 -16.50 2.03 -14.70
CA LYS A 131 -16.87 3.25 -15.42
C LYS A 131 -15.93 3.50 -16.59
N ILE A 132 -16.34 4.38 -17.49
CA ILE A 132 -15.56 4.74 -18.68
C ILE A 132 -15.36 6.25 -18.74
N LYS A 133 -14.51 6.70 -19.65
CA LYS A 133 -14.30 8.11 -19.92
C LYS A 133 -15.64 8.82 -20.17
N ASP A 134 -15.76 10.03 -19.66
CA ASP A 134 -16.92 10.92 -19.72
C ASP A 134 -18.10 10.51 -18.82
N ASP A 135 -18.00 9.40 -18.09
CA ASP A 135 -19.01 9.05 -17.09
C ASP A 135 -18.90 9.99 -15.87
N ASP A 136 -20.07 10.27 -15.28
CA ASP A 136 -20.15 10.96 -14.00
C ASP A 136 -20.31 9.93 -12.88
N VAL A 137 -19.59 10.15 -11.78
CA VAL A 137 -19.58 9.23 -10.63
C VAL A 137 -19.94 9.99 -9.37
N GLU A 138 -20.90 9.49 -8.61
CA GLU A 138 -21.27 10.03 -7.31
C GLU A 138 -20.61 9.21 -6.21
N ILE A 139 -19.90 9.88 -5.31
CA ILE A 139 -19.20 9.24 -4.19
C ILE A 139 -19.77 9.77 -2.88
N ASN A 140 -20.26 8.86 -2.05
CA ASN A 140 -20.72 9.20 -0.71
C ASN A 140 -19.52 9.38 0.21
N SER A 141 -19.42 10.54 0.83
CA SER A 141 -18.38 10.81 1.82
C SER A 141 -19.01 11.34 3.11
N PRO A 142 -18.27 11.33 4.24
CA PRO A 142 -18.78 11.90 5.49
C PRO A 142 -19.17 13.37 5.37
N LYS A 143 -18.62 14.09 4.39
CA LYS A 143 -18.93 15.51 4.14
C LYS A 143 -20.06 15.71 3.13
N GLY A 144 -20.67 14.63 2.65
CA GLY A 144 -21.74 14.67 1.66
C GLY A 144 -21.39 13.94 0.38
N ILE A 145 -22.26 14.07 -0.62
CA ILE A 145 -22.07 13.45 -1.93
C ILE A 145 -21.18 14.34 -2.79
N LYS A 146 -20.14 13.74 -3.37
CA LYS A 146 -19.26 14.41 -4.34
C LYS A 146 -19.43 13.78 -5.69
N THR A 147 -19.51 14.60 -6.72
CA THR A 147 -19.63 14.15 -8.10
C THR A 147 -18.32 14.41 -8.84
N TYR A 148 -17.87 13.42 -9.58
CA TYR A 148 -16.66 13.50 -10.42
C TYR A 148 -16.99 13.08 -11.83
N THR A 149 -16.31 13.71 -12.80
CA THR A 149 -16.36 13.31 -14.21
C THR A 149 -15.04 12.64 -14.56
N ILE A 150 -15.10 11.50 -15.22
CA ILE A 150 -13.91 10.77 -15.64
C ILE A 150 -13.37 11.40 -16.93
N ILE A 151 -12.14 11.93 -16.86
CA ILE A 151 -11.51 12.61 -18.01
C ILE A 151 -10.72 11.61 -18.85
N SER A 152 -9.97 10.71 -18.24
CA SER A 152 -9.19 9.73 -18.99
C SER A 152 -8.96 8.46 -18.16
N VAL A 153 -8.76 7.35 -18.87
CA VAL A 153 -8.42 6.05 -18.28
C VAL A 153 -7.23 5.50 -19.05
N LYS A 154 -6.14 5.21 -18.35
CA LYS A 154 -4.90 4.70 -18.95
C LYS A 154 -4.35 3.54 -18.13
N TYR A 155 -3.63 2.65 -18.80
CA TYR A 155 -2.92 1.54 -18.15
C TYR A 155 -1.43 1.69 -18.46
N ILE A 156 -0.73 2.44 -17.61
CA ILE A 156 0.68 2.82 -17.82
C ILE A 156 1.60 2.38 -16.67
#